data_0834b79699b664a373b11a174b262531
#
_entry.id   0834b79699b664a373b11a174b262531
#
_cell.length_a   1.000
_cell.length_b   1.000
_cell.length_c   1.000
_cell.angle_alpha   90.00
_cell.angle_beta   90.00
_cell.angle_gamma   90.00
#
_symmetry.space_group_name_H-M   'P 1'
#
loop_
_entity.id
_entity.type
_entity.pdbx_description
1 polymer ?
#
loop_
_entity_poly.entity_id
_entity_poly.type
_entity_poly.pdbx_seq_one_letter_code
_entity_poly.pdbx_strand_id
1 'polypeptide(L)'
;MGTVVVFDLESDCTFDTCAGSCRQDKFQYMQITVACAMVLDASLCSMPGTRDVAFSTARAVHWWRDVAEMGKDPFEELLALFDETDVIVGYNCLDFDFPLLRKHYGKGSGAHARYIGHRLKTVDPFSRIRATLGSWPKLDDLLKANGLEPKTGDGKRAIRLWEQGFREELLDYCACDVAALTKITLLPSLEVPGCGRVGNGAFGIASALAAARVARVQEEERGFWMHLLHRAAKTATWLWYPENSN
;
A
#
# COMPACT_ATOMS: atom_id res chain seq x y z
N MET A 1 -9.10 4.31 -15.45
CA MET A 1 -7.65 4.03 -15.49
C MET A 1 -7.28 3.43 -14.16
N GLY A 2 -6.42 2.40 -14.12
CA GLY A 2 -5.99 1.79 -12.86
C GLY A 2 -4.88 2.62 -12.20
N THR A 3 -4.78 2.51 -10.87
CA THR A 3 -3.81 3.26 -10.07
C THR A 3 -2.97 2.31 -9.23
N VAL A 4 -1.66 2.56 -9.16
CA VAL A 4 -0.72 1.91 -8.25
C VAL A 4 -0.18 2.94 -7.27
N VAL A 5 -0.19 2.63 -6.00
CA VAL A 5 0.41 3.46 -4.95
C VAL A 5 1.58 2.73 -4.32
N VAL A 6 2.76 3.32 -4.39
CA VAL A 6 3.95 2.88 -3.66
C VAL A 6 4.12 3.79 -2.46
N PHE A 7 4.25 3.22 -1.26
CA PHE A 7 4.29 4.00 -0.02
C PHE A 7 5.34 3.49 0.97
N ASP A 8 5.70 4.35 1.90
CA ASP A 8 6.56 4.08 3.06
C ASP A 8 6.15 4.98 4.23
N LEU A 9 6.44 4.54 5.46
CA LEU A 9 6.14 5.25 6.70
C LEU A 9 7.38 5.37 7.56
N GLU A 10 7.54 6.51 8.24
CA GLU A 10 8.54 6.66 9.29
C GLU A 10 7.88 6.72 10.67
N SER A 11 8.56 6.19 11.67
CA SER A 11 8.06 6.13 13.05
C SER A 11 8.96 6.89 14.03
N ASP A 12 8.38 7.25 15.18
CA ASP A 12 9.08 8.00 16.24
C ASP A 12 9.96 7.14 17.15
N CYS A 13 9.91 5.82 17.04
CA CYS A 13 10.78 4.90 17.78
C CYS A 13 11.03 3.59 17.02
N THR A 14 12.04 2.84 17.43
CA THR A 14 12.31 1.47 16.97
C THR A 14 11.68 0.45 17.92
N PHE A 15 11.69 -0.82 17.53
CA PHE A 15 11.31 -1.91 18.45
C PHE A 15 12.21 -1.99 19.69
N ASP A 16 13.46 -1.53 19.62
CA ASP A 16 14.37 -1.55 20.75
C ASP A 16 14.10 -0.42 21.75
N THR A 17 13.63 0.73 21.27
CA THR A 17 13.42 1.94 22.08
C THR A 17 11.96 2.16 22.48
N CYS A 18 11.02 1.52 21.78
CA CYS A 18 9.60 1.68 22.04
C CYS A 18 9.15 0.92 23.30
N ALA A 19 8.20 1.47 24.02
CA ALA A 19 7.53 0.81 25.15
C ALA A 19 6.80 -0.48 24.68
N GLY A 20 6.55 -1.38 25.60
CA GLY A 20 5.84 -2.64 25.34
C GLY A 20 6.74 -3.87 25.50
N SER A 21 6.13 -4.99 25.91
CA SER A 21 6.83 -6.25 26.26
C SER A 21 7.07 -7.15 25.06
N CYS A 22 6.22 -7.09 24.05
CA CYS A 22 6.35 -7.88 22.83
C CYS A 22 6.16 -6.99 21.58
N ARG A 23 6.49 -7.53 20.40
CA ARG A 23 6.38 -6.79 19.13
C ARG A 23 4.97 -6.22 18.91
N GLN A 24 3.95 -6.97 19.24
CA GLN A 24 2.56 -6.59 19.02
C GLN A 24 2.13 -5.43 19.93
N ASP A 25 2.59 -5.43 21.19
CA ASP A 25 2.35 -4.34 22.15
C ASP A 25 3.04 -3.04 21.69
N LYS A 26 4.27 -3.16 21.16
CA LYS A 26 5.06 -2.00 20.72
C LYS A 26 4.36 -1.19 19.64
N PHE A 27 3.64 -1.80 18.71
CA PHE A 27 2.86 -1.08 17.69
C PHE A 27 1.78 -0.14 18.27
N GLN A 28 1.32 -0.38 19.50
CA GLN A 28 0.36 0.53 20.15
C GLN A 28 1.01 1.85 20.57
N TYR A 29 2.31 1.81 20.90
CA TYR A 29 3.07 2.97 21.38
C TYR A 29 3.82 3.69 20.26
N MET A 30 4.25 2.98 19.23
CA MET A 30 4.89 3.59 18.05
C MET A 30 3.91 4.51 17.34
N GLN A 31 4.38 5.71 16.95
CA GLN A 31 3.58 6.67 16.20
C GLN A 31 4.22 6.89 14.82
N ILE A 32 3.38 6.99 13.80
CA ILE A 32 3.84 7.41 12.47
C ILE A 32 4.19 8.90 12.56
N THR A 33 5.35 9.28 12.05
CA THR A 33 5.80 10.69 12.00
C THR A 33 5.45 11.33 10.66
N VAL A 34 5.79 10.65 9.57
CA VAL A 34 5.47 11.04 8.20
C VAL A 34 5.12 9.80 7.37
N ALA A 35 4.26 9.97 6.43
CA ALA A 35 3.96 9.00 5.37
C ALA A 35 4.26 9.63 4.01
N CYS A 36 4.89 8.88 3.12
CA CYS A 36 5.12 9.30 1.74
C CYS A 36 4.55 8.27 0.78
N ALA A 37 4.06 8.73 -0.37
CA ALA A 37 3.62 7.85 -1.43
C ALA A 37 3.93 8.41 -2.83
N MET A 38 4.13 7.50 -3.80
CA MET A 38 4.12 7.79 -5.23
C MET A 38 2.91 7.13 -5.87
N VAL A 39 2.13 7.91 -6.60
CA VAL A 39 0.94 7.48 -7.34
C VAL A 39 1.30 7.33 -8.81
N LEU A 40 1.13 6.13 -9.34
CA LEU A 40 1.51 5.73 -10.70
C LEU A 40 0.29 5.33 -11.52
N ASP A 41 0.33 5.60 -12.82
CA ASP A 41 -0.63 5.02 -13.76
C ASP A 41 -0.33 3.52 -13.97
N ALA A 42 -1.30 2.68 -13.67
CA ALA A 42 -1.18 1.23 -13.78
C ALA A 42 -0.92 0.75 -15.21
N SER A 43 -1.37 1.50 -16.23
CA SER A 43 -1.13 1.16 -17.63
C SER A 43 0.35 1.25 -17.98
N LEU A 44 1.03 2.28 -17.48
CA LEU A 44 2.46 2.50 -17.67
C LEU A 44 3.31 1.48 -16.89
N CYS A 45 2.84 1.02 -15.72
CA CYS A 45 3.56 0.00 -14.93
C CYS A 45 3.59 -1.37 -15.61
N SER A 46 2.62 -1.66 -16.49
CA SER A 46 2.41 -2.97 -17.09
C SER A 46 3.05 -3.12 -18.48
N MET A 47 3.44 -2.03 -19.13
CA MET A 47 3.92 -2.03 -20.50
C MET A 47 5.46 -2.09 -20.56
N PRO A 48 6.04 -2.94 -21.43
CA PRO A 48 7.48 -2.92 -21.67
C PRO A 48 7.95 -1.57 -22.21
N GLY A 49 9.06 -1.05 -21.68
CA GLY A 49 9.68 0.20 -22.16
C GLY A 49 9.07 1.51 -21.61
N THR A 50 8.00 1.46 -20.81
CA THR A 50 7.34 2.68 -20.27
C THR A 50 7.71 3.01 -18.82
N ARG A 51 8.67 2.32 -18.23
CA ARG A 51 9.04 2.46 -16.82
C ARG A 51 9.53 3.84 -16.45
N ASP A 52 10.42 4.39 -17.26
CA ASP A 52 10.97 5.73 -17.00
C ASP A 52 9.86 6.78 -17.12
N VAL A 53 8.90 6.57 -18.04
CA VAL A 53 7.70 7.41 -18.17
C VAL A 53 6.82 7.23 -16.94
N ALA A 54 6.55 5.99 -16.49
CA ALA A 54 5.77 5.73 -15.29
C ALA A 54 6.38 6.40 -14.06
N PHE A 55 7.70 6.34 -13.91
CA PHE A 55 8.41 6.99 -12.80
C PHE A 55 8.39 8.52 -12.91
N SER A 56 8.67 9.08 -14.09
CA SER A 56 8.76 10.52 -14.30
C SER A 56 7.40 11.23 -14.23
N THR A 57 6.31 10.52 -14.50
CA THR A 57 4.92 11.04 -14.41
C THR A 57 4.25 10.76 -13.08
N ALA A 58 4.92 10.03 -12.17
CA ALA A 58 4.39 9.71 -10.86
C ALA A 58 4.15 10.99 -10.02
N ARG A 59 3.01 11.02 -9.33
CA ARG A 59 2.69 12.10 -8.39
C ARG A 59 3.15 11.71 -6.99
N ALA A 60 4.08 12.48 -6.40
CA ALA A 60 4.48 12.36 -5.01
C ALA A 60 3.49 13.08 -4.08
N VAL A 61 3.16 12.45 -2.95
CA VAL A 61 2.30 13.00 -1.90
C VAL A 61 2.84 12.59 -0.52
N HIS A 62 2.55 13.40 0.49
CA HIS A 62 2.99 13.11 1.85
C HIS A 62 1.98 13.62 2.89
N TRP A 63 2.04 13.04 4.10
CA TRP A 63 1.21 13.37 5.25
C TRP A 63 2.05 13.40 6.52
N TRP A 64 1.79 14.39 7.38
CA TRP A 64 2.47 14.60 8.63
C TRP A 64 1.54 14.34 9.82
N ARG A 65 2.08 13.73 10.89
CA ARG A 65 1.34 13.53 12.13
C ARG A 65 0.87 14.83 12.78
N ASP A 66 1.70 15.85 12.78
CA ASP A 66 1.52 17.11 13.51
C ASP A 66 0.83 18.22 12.69
N VAL A 67 0.45 17.95 11.44
CA VAL A 67 -0.25 18.91 10.57
C VAL A 67 -1.75 18.63 10.45
N ALA A 68 -2.26 17.62 11.18
CA ALA A 68 -3.67 17.27 11.12
C ALA A 68 -4.55 18.42 11.62
N GLU A 69 -5.64 18.71 10.91
CA GLU A 69 -6.71 19.57 11.39
C GLU A 69 -7.33 19.00 12.68
N MET A 70 -7.72 19.88 13.59
CA MET A 70 -8.27 19.45 14.88
C MET A 70 -9.48 18.51 14.70
N GLY A 71 -9.36 17.29 15.22
CA GLY A 71 -10.40 16.26 15.15
C GLY A 71 -10.36 15.35 13.93
N LYS A 72 -9.42 15.54 12.98
CA LYS A 72 -9.21 14.63 11.85
C LYS A 72 -8.01 13.73 12.10
N ASP A 73 -8.09 12.49 11.60
CA ASP A 73 -6.92 11.61 11.58
C ASP A 73 -5.94 12.10 10.51
N PRO A 74 -4.64 12.29 10.84
CA PRO A 74 -3.65 12.83 9.91
C PRO A 74 -3.41 11.92 8.69
N PHE A 75 -3.74 10.63 8.80
CA PHE A 75 -3.50 9.65 7.74
C PHE A 75 -4.79 9.18 7.03
N GLU A 76 -5.95 9.80 7.32
CA GLU A 76 -7.20 9.44 6.63
C GLU A 76 -7.13 9.65 5.12
N GLU A 77 -6.44 10.69 4.66
CA GLU A 77 -6.25 10.91 3.22
C GLU A 77 -5.37 9.84 2.56
N LEU A 78 -4.36 9.32 3.27
CA LEU A 78 -3.59 8.15 2.81
C LEU A 78 -4.49 6.91 2.70
N LEU A 79 -5.34 6.68 3.69
CA LEU A 79 -6.28 5.56 3.67
C LEU A 79 -7.33 5.72 2.57
N ALA A 80 -7.82 6.94 2.32
CA ALA A 80 -8.71 7.25 1.21
C ALA A 80 -8.02 7.01 -0.15
N LEU A 81 -6.75 7.41 -0.29
CA LEU A 81 -5.95 7.09 -1.47
C LEU A 81 -5.83 5.58 -1.67
N PHE A 82 -5.64 4.82 -0.59
CA PHE A 82 -5.63 3.36 -0.67
C PHE A 82 -6.98 2.80 -1.11
N ASP A 83 -8.13 3.36 -0.69
CA ASP A 83 -9.45 2.90 -1.14
C ASP A 83 -9.59 2.97 -2.67
N GLU A 84 -9.12 4.06 -3.27
CA GLU A 84 -9.23 4.33 -4.71
C GLU A 84 -8.20 3.59 -5.56
N THR A 85 -7.19 2.97 -4.94
CA THR A 85 -6.05 2.34 -5.61
C THR A 85 -6.33 0.88 -5.94
N ASP A 86 -5.91 0.42 -7.12
CA ASP A 86 -5.98 -1.00 -7.52
C ASP A 86 -4.93 -1.86 -6.83
N VAL A 87 -3.71 -1.33 -6.70
CA VAL A 87 -2.56 -2.03 -6.11
C VAL A 87 -1.79 -1.10 -5.18
N ILE A 88 -1.56 -1.54 -3.97
CA ILE A 88 -0.70 -0.89 -2.99
C ILE A 88 0.65 -1.62 -2.99
N VAL A 89 1.75 -0.90 -2.91
CA VAL A 89 3.11 -1.46 -2.82
C VAL A 89 3.83 -0.85 -1.64
N GLY A 90 4.47 -1.71 -0.81
CA GLY A 90 5.33 -1.29 0.28
C GLY A 90 6.36 -2.38 0.59
N TYR A 91 7.51 -2.04 1.13
CA TYR A 91 8.57 -2.99 1.46
C TYR A 91 8.51 -3.40 2.92
N ASN A 92 8.27 -4.68 3.21
CA ASN A 92 8.00 -5.21 4.56
C ASN A 92 6.75 -4.56 5.22
N CYS A 93 5.90 -3.96 4.41
CA CYS A 93 4.76 -3.16 4.87
C CYS A 93 3.66 -4.00 5.52
N LEU A 94 3.49 -5.25 5.12
CA LEU A 94 2.50 -6.16 5.73
C LEU A 94 2.85 -6.49 7.18
N ASP A 95 4.13 -6.51 7.55
CA ASP A 95 4.61 -6.85 8.88
C ASP A 95 5.00 -5.62 9.73
N PHE A 96 5.07 -4.40 9.14
CA PHE A 96 5.46 -3.18 9.83
C PHE A 96 4.46 -2.03 9.63
N ASP A 97 4.31 -1.51 8.43
CA ASP A 97 3.50 -0.29 8.16
C ASP A 97 2.01 -0.49 8.41
N PHE A 98 1.45 -1.60 7.93
CA PHE A 98 0.04 -1.91 8.17
C PHE A 98 -0.30 -2.09 9.65
N PRO A 99 0.50 -2.78 10.49
CA PRO A 99 0.32 -2.76 11.94
C PRO A 99 0.35 -1.36 12.55
N LEU A 100 1.23 -0.45 12.10
CA LEU A 100 1.23 0.95 12.55
C LEU A 100 -0.03 1.69 12.12
N LEU A 101 -0.47 1.53 10.87
CA LEU A 101 -1.68 2.14 10.34
C LEU A 101 -2.96 1.60 11.00
N ARG A 102 -2.91 0.43 11.65
CA ARG A 102 -4.11 -0.25 12.17
C ARG A 102 -5.00 0.63 13.04
N LYS A 103 -4.41 1.50 13.86
CA LYS A 103 -5.14 2.42 14.76
C LYS A 103 -5.84 3.57 14.02
N HIS A 104 -5.38 3.92 12.82
CA HIS A 104 -5.94 4.98 11.99
C HIS A 104 -7.16 4.54 11.17
N TYR A 105 -7.42 3.23 11.06
CA TYR A 105 -8.65 2.72 10.42
C TYR A 105 -9.91 2.91 11.26
N GLY A 106 -9.79 3.34 12.51
CA GLY A 106 -10.93 3.44 13.42
C GLY A 106 -11.36 2.07 14.01
N LYS A 107 -12.62 2.01 14.48
CA LYS A 107 -13.17 0.83 15.18
C LYS A 107 -14.38 0.26 14.44
N GLY A 108 -14.68 -1.01 14.72
CA GLY A 108 -15.85 -1.70 14.19
C GLY A 108 -15.56 -2.59 12.98
N SER A 109 -16.59 -3.29 12.50
CA SER A 109 -16.47 -4.28 11.43
C SER A 109 -16.10 -3.64 10.08
N GLY A 110 -16.62 -2.47 9.77
CA GLY A 110 -16.27 -1.72 8.55
C GLY A 110 -14.80 -1.32 8.50
N ALA A 111 -14.28 -0.80 9.63
CA ALA A 111 -12.86 -0.47 9.76
C ALA A 111 -11.95 -1.70 9.60
N HIS A 112 -12.36 -2.84 10.16
CA HIS A 112 -11.64 -4.10 9.99
C HIS A 112 -11.68 -4.59 8.54
N ALA A 113 -12.84 -4.54 7.88
CA ALA A 113 -12.99 -4.94 6.48
C ALA A 113 -12.13 -4.06 5.55
N ARG A 114 -12.13 -2.73 5.76
CA ARG A 114 -11.28 -1.78 5.02
C ARG A 114 -9.79 -2.12 5.18
N TYR A 115 -9.33 -2.36 6.41
CA TYR A 115 -7.97 -2.78 6.71
C TYR A 115 -7.57 -4.07 5.98
N ILE A 116 -8.40 -5.09 6.04
CA ILE A 116 -8.15 -6.35 5.34
C ILE A 116 -8.17 -6.15 3.83
N GLY A 117 -9.13 -5.38 3.30
CA GLY A 117 -9.21 -5.06 1.87
C GLY A 117 -7.93 -4.41 1.34
N HIS A 118 -7.36 -3.45 2.06
CA HIS A 118 -6.09 -2.83 1.67
C HIS A 118 -4.92 -3.84 1.70
N ARG A 119 -4.83 -4.69 2.71
CA ARG A 119 -3.79 -5.73 2.78
C ARG A 119 -3.90 -6.75 1.65
N LEU A 120 -5.10 -7.11 1.24
CA LEU A 120 -5.32 -8.08 0.16
C LEU A 120 -4.88 -7.57 -1.21
N LYS A 121 -4.98 -6.27 -1.47
CA LYS A 121 -4.49 -5.64 -2.70
C LYS A 121 -3.06 -5.13 -2.61
N THR A 122 -2.33 -5.49 -1.53
CA THR A 122 -0.95 -5.07 -1.31
C THR A 122 0.04 -6.06 -1.90
N VAL A 123 1.00 -5.53 -2.63
CA VAL A 123 2.22 -6.21 -3.08
C VAL A 123 3.35 -5.80 -2.15
N ASP A 124 3.87 -6.76 -1.40
CA ASP A 124 5.04 -6.58 -0.53
C ASP A 124 6.19 -7.43 -1.05
N PRO A 125 7.18 -6.83 -1.75
CA PRO A 125 8.31 -7.56 -2.32
C PRO A 125 9.12 -8.32 -1.27
N PHE A 126 9.33 -7.74 -0.08
CA PHE A 126 10.05 -8.41 1.00
C PHE A 126 9.34 -9.70 1.44
N SER A 127 8.04 -9.62 1.72
CA SER A 127 7.25 -10.76 2.15
C SER A 127 7.21 -11.87 1.09
N ARG A 128 7.14 -11.49 -0.19
CA ARG A 128 7.16 -12.44 -1.31
C ARG A 128 8.52 -13.10 -1.49
N ILE A 129 9.63 -12.33 -1.43
CA ILE A 129 10.99 -12.87 -1.49
C ILE A 129 11.20 -13.86 -0.33
N ARG A 130 10.79 -13.49 0.88
CA ARG A 130 10.86 -14.34 2.05
C ARG A 130 10.09 -15.66 1.86
N ALA A 131 8.87 -15.59 1.38
CA ALA A 131 8.01 -16.77 1.21
C ALA A 131 8.49 -17.70 0.08
N THR A 132 9.06 -17.14 -1.01
CA THR A 132 9.42 -17.90 -2.20
C THR A 132 10.87 -18.41 -2.16
N LEU A 133 11.79 -17.61 -1.64
CA LEU A 133 13.23 -17.87 -1.71
C LEU A 133 13.87 -18.10 -0.33
N GLY A 134 13.13 -17.93 0.76
CA GLY A 134 13.68 -18.04 2.12
C GLY A 134 14.74 -16.99 2.45
N SER A 135 14.77 -15.85 1.74
CA SER A 135 15.74 -14.77 1.90
C SER A 135 15.10 -13.54 2.55
N TRP A 136 15.89 -12.76 3.28
CA TRP A 136 15.46 -11.54 3.98
C TRP A 136 16.34 -10.33 3.60
N PRO A 137 16.38 -9.93 2.31
CA PRO A 137 17.23 -8.82 1.90
C PRO A 137 16.72 -7.50 2.51
N LYS A 138 17.62 -6.63 2.93
CA LYS A 138 17.28 -5.23 3.17
C LYS A 138 17.00 -4.56 1.83
N LEU A 139 16.15 -3.53 1.81
CA LEU A 139 15.89 -2.77 0.58
C LEU A 139 17.18 -2.23 -0.03
N ASP A 140 18.11 -1.77 0.80
CA ASP A 140 19.41 -1.27 0.38
C ASP A 140 20.27 -2.33 -0.35
N ASP A 141 20.30 -3.57 0.17
CA ASP A 141 21.02 -4.68 -0.47
C ASP A 141 20.40 -5.06 -1.81
N LEU A 142 19.07 -5.01 -1.88
CA LEU A 142 18.32 -5.26 -3.11
C LEU A 142 18.57 -4.16 -4.16
N LEU A 143 18.61 -2.90 -3.75
CA LEU A 143 18.96 -1.76 -4.62
C LEU A 143 20.37 -1.94 -5.21
N LYS A 144 21.36 -2.18 -4.37
CA LYS A 144 22.77 -2.40 -4.80
C LYS A 144 22.89 -3.57 -5.77
N ALA A 145 22.24 -4.70 -5.48
CA ALA A 145 22.27 -5.87 -6.36
C ALA A 145 21.67 -5.59 -7.73
N ASN A 146 20.78 -4.62 -7.84
CA ASN A 146 20.14 -4.23 -9.10
C ASN A 146 20.73 -2.97 -9.76
N GLY A 147 21.91 -2.51 -9.29
CA GLY A 147 22.58 -1.34 -9.84
C GLY A 147 21.86 -0.02 -9.63
N LEU A 148 21.02 0.05 -8.59
CA LEU A 148 20.31 1.25 -8.19
C LEU A 148 21.02 1.96 -7.02
N GLU A 149 20.84 3.27 -6.92
CA GLU A 149 21.41 4.07 -5.83
C GLU A 149 20.93 3.54 -4.46
N PRO A 150 21.83 3.29 -3.52
CA PRO A 150 21.48 2.85 -2.17
C PRO A 150 20.75 3.94 -1.39
N LYS A 151 20.08 3.54 -0.32
CA LYS A 151 19.44 4.46 0.64
C LYS A 151 20.49 5.38 1.31
N THR A 152 20.08 6.56 1.72
CA THR A 152 20.96 7.56 2.34
C THR A 152 21.11 7.40 3.87
N GLY A 153 20.61 6.32 4.45
CA GLY A 153 20.70 6.07 5.89
C GLY A 153 19.96 4.83 6.37
N ASP A 154 19.91 4.65 7.68
CA ASP A 154 19.17 3.61 8.37
C ASP A 154 17.90 4.18 9.04
N GLY A 155 16.95 3.32 9.45
CA GLY A 155 15.71 3.75 10.10
C GLY A 155 15.92 4.55 11.41
N LYS A 156 17.09 4.46 12.05
CA LYS A 156 17.43 5.30 13.21
C LYS A 156 17.70 6.76 12.82
N ARG A 157 18.05 7.02 11.56
CA ARG A 157 18.20 8.38 11.05
C ARG A 157 16.86 9.10 11.05
N ALA A 158 15.80 8.47 10.59
CA ALA A 158 14.46 9.06 10.59
C ALA A 158 14.01 9.50 11.99
N ILE A 159 14.25 8.66 13.02
CA ILE A 159 13.93 9.01 14.42
C ILE A 159 14.71 10.23 14.87
N ARG A 160 16.03 10.28 14.62
CA ARG A 160 16.86 11.45 15.00
C ARG A 160 16.41 12.74 14.31
N LEU A 161 16.07 12.66 13.01
CA LEU A 161 15.56 13.81 12.26
C LEU A 161 14.24 14.31 12.86
N TRP A 162 13.34 13.38 13.24
CA TRP A 162 12.09 13.72 13.92
C TRP A 162 12.34 14.42 15.27
N GLU A 163 13.15 13.83 16.14
CA GLU A 163 13.47 14.35 17.48
C GLU A 163 14.13 15.72 17.43
N GLN A 164 14.99 15.97 16.43
CA GLN A 164 15.68 17.23 16.22
C GLN A 164 14.85 18.29 15.49
N GLY A 165 13.65 17.94 15.01
CA GLY A 165 12.76 18.85 14.28
C GLY A 165 13.16 19.09 12.83
N PHE A 166 14.08 18.31 12.26
CA PHE A 166 14.50 18.40 10.86
C PHE A 166 13.45 17.76 9.93
N ARG A 167 12.35 18.48 9.74
CA ARG A 167 11.18 17.99 9.01
C ARG A 167 11.43 17.80 7.52
N GLU A 168 12.10 18.75 6.88
CA GLU A 168 12.40 18.68 5.44
C GLU A 168 13.31 17.50 5.13
N GLU A 169 14.38 17.31 5.91
CA GLU A 169 15.30 16.19 5.73
C GLU A 169 14.64 14.83 6.02
N LEU A 170 13.68 14.77 6.95
CA LEU A 170 12.90 13.57 7.20
C LEU A 170 11.94 13.27 6.05
N LEU A 171 11.31 14.30 5.47
CA LEU A 171 10.47 14.16 4.28
C LEU A 171 11.28 13.65 3.10
N ASP A 172 12.43 14.26 2.84
CA ASP A 172 13.33 13.84 1.76
C ASP A 172 13.79 12.41 1.95
N TYR A 173 14.10 12.02 3.20
CA TYR A 173 14.48 10.65 3.53
C TYR A 173 13.37 9.65 3.18
N CYS A 174 12.15 9.85 3.67
CA CYS A 174 11.00 9.00 3.39
C CYS A 174 10.65 8.97 1.88
N ALA A 175 10.67 10.14 1.22
CA ALA A 175 10.41 10.24 -0.22
C ALA A 175 11.47 9.50 -1.07
N CYS A 176 12.75 9.55 -0.66
CA CYS A 176 13.82 8.77 -1.31
C CYS A 176 13.59 7.26 -1.19
N ASP A 177 13.10 6.78 -0.04
CA ASP A 177 12.79 5.38 0.17
C ASP A 177 11.63 4.92 -0.74
N VAL A 178 10.58 5.71 -0.84
CA VAL A 178 9.46 5.47 -1.77
C VAL A 178 9.93 5.47 -3.22
N ALA A 179 10.77 6.43 -3.62
CA ALA A 179 11.31 6.51 -4.98
C ALA A 179 12.19 5.29 -5.31
N ALA A 180 13.04 4.86 -4.37
CA ALA A 180 13.88 3.68 -4.51
C ALA A 180 13.05 2.40 -4.65
N LEU A 181 12.04 2.23 -3.80
CA LEU A 181 11.10 1.11 -3.87
C LEU A 181 10.33 1.12 -5.20
N THR A 182 9.90 2.28 -5.68
CA THR A 182 9.23 2.43 -6.98
C THR A 182 10.12 1.93 -8.11
N LYS A 183 11.39 2.31 -8.14
CA LYS A 183 12.35 1.82 -9.15
C LYS A 183 12.49 0.30 -9.12
N ILE A 184 12.63 -0.30 -7.94
CA ILE A 184 12.70 -1.77 -7.76
C ILE A 184 11.44 -2.45 -8.31
N THR A 185 10.27 -1.93 -7.99
CA THR A 185 8.98 -2.54 -8.38
C THR A 185 8.71 -2.44 -9.87
N LEU A 186 9.29 -1.46 -10.55
CA LEU A 186 9.19 -1.29 -11.99
C LEU A 186 10.21 -2.13 -12.79
N LEU A 187 11.21 -2.79 -12.18
CA LEU A 187 12.16 -3.64 -12.88
C LEU A 187 11.48 -4.91 -13.46
N PRO A 188 11.89 -5.45 -14.61
CA PRO A 188 11.34 -6.69 -15.20
C PRO A 188 11.78 -7.94 -14.44
N SER A 189 12.92 -7.86 -13.79
CA SER A 189 13.52 -8.93 -12.98
C SER A 189 14.34 -8.29 -11.87
N LEU A 190 14.45 -8.98 -10.75
CA LEU A 190 15.24 -8.60 -9.60
C LEU A 190 16.41 -9.55 -9.42
N GLU A 191 17.60 -9.01 -9.23
CA GLU A 191 18.73 -9.74 -8.64
C GLU A 191 18.55 -9.75 -7.14
N VAL A 192 18.32 -10.92 -6.55
CA VAL A 192 18.13 -11.09 -5.10
C VAL A 192 19.43 -11.59 -4.49
N PRO A 193 20.01 -10.87 -3.53
CA PRO A 193 21.30 -11.26 -2.91
C PRO A 193 21.27 -12.69 -2.40
N GLY A 194 22.25 -13.51 -2.86
CA GLY A 194 22.38 -14.92 -2.49
C GLY A 194 21.38 -15.89 -3.17
N CYS A 195 20.45 -15.40 -3.96
CA CYS A 195 19.41 -16.22 -4.61
C CYS A 195 19.45 -16.12 -6.14
N GLY A 196 20.16 -15.13 -6.70
CA GLY A 196 20.23 -14.87 -8.15
C GLY A 196 19.03 -14.10 -8.68
N ARG A 197 18.86 -14.15 -10.00
CA ARG A 197 17.87 -13.36 -10.73
C ARG A 197 16.49 -14.01 -10.74
N VAL A 198 15.46 -13.26 -10.40
CA VAL A 198 14.06 -13.69 -10.38
C VAL A 198 13.23 -12.74 -11.24
N GLY A 199 12.34 -13.29 -12.04
CA GLY A 199 11.39 -12.48 -12.81
C GLY A 199 10.46 -11.70 -11.90
N ASN A 200 10.32 -10.40 -12.14
CA ASN A 200 9.45 -9.55 -11.33
C ASN A 200 7.95 -9.88 -11.49
N GLY A 201 7.57 -10.67 -12.48
CA GLY A 201 6.21 -11.19 -12.62
C GLY A 201 5.73 -12.00 -11.40
N ALA A 202 6.65 -12.66 -10.69
CA ALA A 202 6.34 -13.39 -9.45
C ALA A 202 6.10 -12.46 -8.24
N PHE A 203 6.70 -11.25 -8.25
CA PHE A 203 6.59 -10.25 -7.19
C PHE A 203 5.76 -9.04 -7.63
N GLY A 204 5.28 -9.07 -8.87
CA GLY A 204 5.02 -7.87 -9.62
C GLY A 204 3.63 -7.32 -9.54
N ILE A 205 3.61 -6.03 -9.73
CA ILE A 205 2.45 -5.18 -9.98
C ILE A 205 1.58 -5.74 -11.11
N ALA A 206 2.18 -6.26 -12.19
CA ALA A 206 1.42 -6.79 -13.34
C ALA A 206 0.45 -7.92 -12.96
N SER A 207 0.89 -8.87 -12.13
CA SER A 207 0.02 -9.96 -11.65
C SER A 207 -1.08 -9.44 -10.73
N ALA A 208 -0.76 -8.49 -9.85
CA ALA A 208 -1.72 -7.86 -8.94
C ALA A 208 -2.75 -7.03 -9.71
N LEU A 209 -2.33 -6.28 -10.73
CA LEU A 209 -3.23 -5.52 -11.62
C LEU A 209 -4.14 -6.44 -12.44
N ALA A 210 -3.63 -7.57 -12.94
CA ALA A 210 -4.45 -8.55 -13.63
C ALA A 210 -5.54 -9.11 -12.68
N ALA A 211 -5.17 -9.45 -11.44
CA ALA A 211 -6.11 -9.91 -10.43
C ALA A 211 -7.13 -8.84 -10.04
N ALA A 212 -6.70 -7.58 -9.88
CA ALA A 212 -7.60 -6.45 -9.57
C ALA A 212 -8.60 -6.20 -10.70
N ARG A 213 -8.18 -6.30 -11.98
CA ARG A 213 -9.07 -6.19 -13.14
C ARG A 213 -10.14 -7.28 -13.14
N VAL A 214 -9.75 -8.53 -12.89
CA VAL A 214 -10.70 -9.66 -12.82
C VAL A 214 -11.69 -9.43 -11.68
N ALA A 215 -11.23 -9.03 -10.50
CA ALA A 215 -12.10 -8.74 -9.36
C ALA A 215 -13.10 -7.62 -9.66
N ARG A 216 -12.67 -6.55 -10.34
CA ARG A 216 -13.53 -5.43 -10.74
C ARG A 216 -14.62 -5.86 -11.71
N VAL A 217 -14.28 -6.64 -12.75
CA VAL A 217 -15.26 -7.17 -13.70
C VAL A 217 -16.30 -8.04 -12.97
N GLN A 218 -15.86 -8.91 -12.07
CA GLN A 218 -16.78 -9.75 -11.29
C GLN A 218 -17.68 -8.93 -10.37
N GLU A 219 -17.19 -7.81 -9.83
CA GLU A 219 -18.00 -6.93 -8.97
C GLU A 219 -19.01 -6.12 -9.79
N GLU A 220 -18.64 -5.63 -10.96
CA GLU A 220 -19.54 -4.99 -11.91
C GLU A 220 -20.64 -5.96 -12.39
N GLU A 221 -20.28 -7.18 -12.76
CA GLU A 221 -21.25 -8.24 -13.12
C GLU A 221 -22.18 -8.57 -11.95
N ARG A 222 -21.64 -8.71 -10.74
CA ARG A 222 -22.46 -8.93 -9.53
C ARG A 222 -23.42 -7.78 -9.29
N GLY A 223 -22.95 -6.54 -9.41
CA GLY A 223 -23.80 -5.34 -9.29
C GLY A 223 -24.91 -5.32 -10.32
N PHE A 224 -24.60 -5.66 -11.58
CA PHE A 224 -25.57 -5.79 -12.66
C PHE A 224 -26.65 -6.84 -12.35
N TRP A 225 -26.25 -8.04 -11.92
CA TRP A 225 -27.20 -9.11 -11.59
C TRP A 225 -28.04 -8.77 -10.36
N MET A 226 -27.48 -8.15 -9.33
CA MET A 226 -28.23 -7.69 -8.17
C MET A 226 -29.25 -6.61 -8.54
N HIS A 227 -28.90 -5.68 -9.44
CA HIS A 227 -29.83 -4.69 -9.95
C HIS A 227 -30.98 -5.33 -10.74
N LEU A 228 -30.67 -6.30 -11.62
CA LEU A 228 -31.67 -7.06 -12.37
C LEU A 228 -32.63 -7.84 -11.45
N LEU A 229 -32.09 -8.54 -10.44
CA LEU A 229 -32.88 -9.27 -9.45
C LEU A 229 -33.80 -8.33 -8.65
N HIS A 230 -33.29 -7.16 -8.25
CA HIS A 230 -34.08 -6.17 -7.54
C HIS A 230 -35.22 -5.60 -8.40
N ARG A 231 -34.96 -5.36 -9.67
CA ARG A 231 -36.02 -4.95 -10.63
C ARG A 231 -37.05 -6.06 -10.84
N ALA A 232 -36.62 -7.30 -11.02
CA ALA A 232 -37.50 -8.46 -11.17
C ALA A 232 -38.35 -8.68 -9.92
N ALA A 233 -37.79 -8.54 -8.72
CA ALA A 233 -38.56 -8.62 -7.48
C ALA A 233 -39.62 -7.52 -7.36
N LYS A 234 -39.31 -6.29 -7.77
CA LYS A 234 -40.30 -5.19 -7.81
C LYS A 234 -41.42 -5.44 -8.80
N THR A 235 -41.12 -5.99 -9.98
CA THR A 235 -42.17 -6.35 -10.97
C THR A 235 -43.03 -7.53 -10.50
N ALA A 236 -42.43 -8.50 -9.80
CA ALA A 236 -43.16 -9.64 -9.25
C ALA A 236 -44.15 -9.25 -8.14
N THR A 237 -43.82 -8.23 -7.34
CA THR A 237 -44.76 -7.73 -6.31
C THR A 237 -46.02 -7.06 -6.88
N TRP A 238 -45.96 -6.52 -8.12
CA TRP A 238 -47.16 -5.99 -8.80
C TRP A 238 -48.06 -7.09 -9.36
N LEU A 239 -47.54 -8.28 -9.61
CA LEU A 239 -48.33 -9.42 -10.11
C LEU A 239 -49.03 -10.21 -8.99
N TRP A 240 -48.77 -9.90 -7.73
CA TRP A 240 -49.28 -10.62 -6.55
C TRP A 240 -50.26 -9.78 -5.69
N TYR A 241 -50.83 -8.68 -6.22
CA TYR A 241 -51.97 -8.05 -5.58
C TYR A 241 -53.22 -8.61 -6.24
N PRO A 242 -53.96 -9.53 -5.60
CA PRO A 242 -55.30 -9.88 -6.09
C PRO A 242 -56.21 -8.66 -5.87
N GLU A 243 -56.80 -8.16 -6.96
CA GLU A 243 -57.97 -7.31 -6.87
C GLU A 243 -59.08 -8.12 -6.16
N ASN A 244 -59.22 -7.94 -4.87
CA ASN A 244 -60.38 -8.30 -4.12
C ASN A 244 -60.88 -7.06 -3.40
N SER A 245 -61.68 -6.33 -4.11
CA SER A 245 -62.66 -5.40 -3.57
C SER A 245 -64.01 -5.71 -4.18
N ASN A 246 -64.80 -6.47 -3.45
CA ASN A 246 -66.27 -6.36 -3.39
C ASN A 246 -66.68 -6.60 -1.95
#